data_b36f57fb433c00adb527a73e779ffc64
#
_entry.id   b36f57fb433c00adb527a73e779ffc64
#
_cell.length_a   1.000
_cell.length_b   1.000
_cell.length_c   1.000
_cell.angle_alpha   90.00
_cell.angle_beta   90.00
_cell.angle_gamma   90.00
#
_symmetry.space_group_name_H-M   'P 1'
#
loop_
_entity.id
_entity.type
_entity.pdbx_description
1 polymer ?
#
loop_
_entity_poly.entity_id
_entity_poly.type
_entity_poly.pdbx_seq_one_letter_code
_entity_poly.pdbx_strand_id
1 'polypeptide(L)'
;MLTALHAQNSVFMQNAEQELKRLQDSMFLAGSDNERFNANERFTEKLANCLEMPNSFSYSFASLNRISVLTSQDKRFRIFTWAIISSEGSYDNFGFIQAKNEATDEYEVYPLLARNNEIYSPEEQKLSDTCWFGAVYYELITSKYENITYYTLLGWDGKDIYSKRKVIEPVTFKHNSGRPTFGASVFYKQKALKRMIFEYAPDVSFNLKYDNQYFEIGGVKKAKKKRIGKNKPFEVEEKKLGRSKMIVYDELESKTDGISGFNQLNVPSGKVLGLTFERGRWRALDNPVPRNKKKKDEVDQGRYNFGKEKRLY
;
A
#
# COMPACT_ATOMS: atom_id res chain seq x y z
N MET A 1 15.25 29.87 -27.05
CA MET A 1 15.62 29.89 -25.62
C MET A 1 14.95 28.79 -24.78
N LEU A 2 13.64 28.60 -24.85
CA LEU A 2 12.92 27.56 -24.08
C LEU A 2 13.41 26.11 -24.34
N THR A 3 13.73 25.75 -25.56
CA THR A 3 14.22 24.41 -25.93
C THR A 3 15.60 24.07 -25.36
N ALA A 4 16.50 25.06 -25.28
CA ALA A 4 17.83 24.89 -24.69
C ALA A 4 17.75 24.69 -23.16
N LEU A 5 16.85 25.42 -22.49
CA LEU A 5 16.63 25.30 -21.04
C LEU A 5 16.02 23.92 -20.70
N HIS A 6 15.10 23.42 -21.51
CA HIS A 6 14.53 22.07 -21.33
C HIS A 6 15.58 20.94 -21.51
N ALA A 7 16.46 21.08 -22.50
CA ALA A 7 17.54 20.13 -22.73
C ALA A 7 18.54 20.13 -21.56
N GLN A 8 18.90 21.29 -21.05
CA GLN A 8 19.82 21.45 -19.93
C GLN A 8 19.24 20.86 -18.63
N ASN A 9 17.94 21.10 -18.36
CA ASN A 9 17.27 20.51 -17.22
C ASN A 9 17.17 18.97 -17.33
N SER A 10 16.95 18.44 -18.53
CA SER A 10 16.92 16.99 -18.75
C SER A 10 18.27 16.33 -18.45
N VAL A 11 19.38 16.90 -18.92
CA VAL A 11 20.73 16.39 -18.65
C VAL A 11 21.07 16.49 -17.16
N PHE A 12 20.69 17.60 -16.52
CA PHE A 12 20.88 17.76 -15.07
C PHE A 12 20.13 16.66 -14.30
N MET A 13 18.84 16.43 -14.61
CA MET A 13 18.02 15.43 -13.94
C MET A 13 18.56 14.00 -14.17
N GLN A 14 19.05 13.67 -15.36
CA GLN A 14 19.68 12.38 -15.62
C GLN A 14 20.94 12.15 -14.78
N ASN A 15 21.82 13.14 -14.71
CA ASN A 15 23.04 13.07 -13.90
C ASN A 15 22.70 12.96 -12.40
N ALA A 16 21.74 13.75 -11.93
CA ALA A 16 21.27 13.70 -10.56
C ALA A 16 20.65 12.34 -10.22
N GLU A 17 19.87 11.74 -11.12
CA GLU A 17 19.29 10.43 -10.92
C GLU A 17 20.35 9.32 -10.83
N GLN A 18 21.43 9.40 -11.60
CA GLN A 18 22.55 8.45 -11.48
C GLN A 18 23.23 8.55 -10.10
N GLU A 19 23.41 9.75 -9.58
CA GLU A 19 23.93 9.95 -8.23
C GLU A 19 22.96 9.45 -7.17
N LEU A 20 21.67 9.78 -7.29
CA LEU A 20 20.60 9.26 -6.43
C LEU A 20 20.57 7.74 -6.40
N LYS A 21 20.76 7.09 -7.57
CA LYS A 21 20.83 5.64 -7.64
C LYS A 21 22.01 5.07 -6.85
N ARG A 22 23.20 5.68 -6.95
CA ARG A 22 24.37 5.24 -6.16
C ARG A 22 24.14 5.39 -4.65
N LEU A 23 23.57 6.54 -4.25
CA LEU A 23 23.21 6.79 -2.85
C LEU A 23 22.16 5.80 -2.36
N GLN A 24 21.13 5.52 -3.17
CA GLN A 24 20.13 4.50 -2.90
C GLN A 24 20.77 3.11 -2.69
N ASP A 25 21.68 2.71 -3.56
CA ASP A 25 22.36 1.43 -3.40
C ASP A 25 23.17 1.39 -2.08
N SER A 26 23.83 2.48 -1.70
CA SER A 26 24.53 2.60 -0.41
C SER A 26 23.59 2.53 0.79
N MET A 27 22.42 3.21 0.76
CA MET A 27 21.41 3.18 1.82
C MET A 27 20.96 1.75 2.15
N PHE A 28 20.85 0.88 1.14
CA PHE A 28 20.30 -0.46 1.31
C PHE A 28 21.35 -1.57 1.39
N LEU A 29 22.58 -1.34 0.93
CA LEU A 29 23.61 -2.39 0.79
C LEU A 29 24.85 -2.16 1.65
N ALA A 30 25.05 -0.98 2.22
CA ALA A 30 26.21 -0.71 3.07
C ALA A 30 26.19 -1.57 4.33
N GLY A 31 27.38 -1.95 4.80
CA GLY A 31 27.56 -2.88 5.90
C GLY A 31 27.33 -2.30 7.29
N SER A 32 27.38 -0.97 7.44
CA SER A 32 27.20 -0.29 8.74
C SER A 32 26.04 0.71 8.71
N ASP A 33 25.44 0.93 9.87
CA ASP A 33 24.38 1.93 10.04
C ASP A 33 24.86 3.33 9.67
N ASN A 34 26.06 3.69 10.10
CA ASN A 34 26.63 5.00 9.79
C ASN A 34 26.71 5.27 8.29
N GLU A 35 27.17 4.30 7.51
CA GLU A 35 27.20 4.41 6.04
C GLU A 35 25.79 4.48 5.44
N ARG A 36 24.85 3.66 5.92
CA ARG A 36 23.46 3.67 5.44
C ARG A 36 22.77 5.01 5.70
N PHE A 37 22.87 5.51 6.92
CA PHE A 37 22.21 6.78 7.31
C PHE A 37 22.89 7.99 6.69
N ASN A 38 24.21 8.02 6.57
CA ASN A 38 24.92 9.08 5.84
C ASN A 38 24.54 9.12 4.34
N ALA A 39 24.42 7.95 3.73
CA ALA A 39 23.96 7.86 2.35
C ALA A 39 22.49 8.34 2.22
N ASN A 40 21.64 8.00 3.19
CA ASN A 40 20.26 8.44 3.24
C ASN A 40 20.14 9.97 3.39
N GLU A 41 20.91 10.59 4.25
CA GLU A 41 20.93 12.06 4.41
C GLU A 41 21.24 12.73 3.08
N ARG A 42 22.33 12.34 2.42
CA ARG A 42 22.72 12.86 1.11
C ARG A 42 21.70 12.56 0.02
N PHE A 43 21.07 11.38 0.06
CA PHE A 43 19.99 11.00 -0.86
C PHE A 43 18.78 11.92 -0.67
N THR A 44 18.37 12.13 0.57
CA THR A 44 17.22 12.96 0.94
C THR A 44 17.42 14.42 0.46
N GLU A 45 18.58 15.01 0.76
CA GLU A 45 18.93 16.34 0.29
C GLU A 45 18.93 16.45 -1.25
N LYS A 46 19.59 15.51 -1.91
CA LYS A 46 19.67 15.49 -3.37
C LYS A 46 18.30 15.31 -4.03
N LEU A 47 17.46 14.41 -3.49
CA LEU A 47 16.12 14.19 -4.00
C LEU A 47 15.26 15.44 -3.81
N ALA A 48 15.30 16.10 -2.64
CA ALA A 48 14.59 17.36 -2.40
C ALA A 48 14.93 18.39 -3.47
N ASN A 49 16.22 18.64 -3.70
CA ASN A 49 16.71 19.58 -4.71
C ASN A 49 16.21 19.23 -6.13
N CYS A 50 16.15 17.95 -6.47
CA CYS A 50 15.58 17.50 -7.76
C CYS A 50 14.07 17.72 -7.84
N LEU A 51 13.34 17.50 -6.76
CA LEU A 51 11.88 17.65 -6.73
C LEU A 51 11.45 19.12 -6.80
N GLU A 52 12.27 20.04 -6.30
CA GLU A 52 12.03 21.50 -6.36
C GLU A 52 12.32 22.10 -7.75
N MET A 53 13.00 21.35 -8.63
CA MET A 53 13.28 21.84 -9.99
C MET A 53 11.99 22.01 -10.80
N PRO A 54 11.89 23.06 -11.63
CA PRO A 54 10.78 23.27 -12.53
C PRO A 54 10.52 22.03 -13.42
N ASN A 55 9.27 21.65 -13.58
CA ASN A 55 8.83 20.46 -14.35
C ASN A 55 9.33 19.10 -13.81
N SER A 56 9.92 19.06 -12.61
CA SER A 56 10.38 17.81 -11.98
C SER A 56 9.26 16.77 -11.86
N PHE A 57 8.00 17.18 -11.65
CA PHE A 57 6.86 16.27 -11.53
C PHE A 57 6.67 15.34 -12.73
N SER A 58 7.07 15.76 -13.92
CA SER A 58 7.01 14.94 -15.14
C SER A 58 8.17 13.95 -15.27
N TYR A 59 9.23 14.10 -14.48
CA TYR A 59 10.40 13.23 -14.52
C TYR A 59 10.14 11.94 -13.72
N SER A 60 10.38 10.78 -14.32
CA SER A 60 9.92 9.48 -13.79
C SER A 60 10.76 8.94 -12.64
N PHE A 61 12.03 9.31 -12.50
CA PHE A 61 13.00 8.71 -11.57
C PHE A 61 13.04 7.16 -11.67
N ALA A 62 13.02 6.64 -12.89
CA ALA A 62 12.84 5.20 -13.17
C ALA A 62 13.97 4.32 -12.59
N SER A 63 15.16 4.88 -12.35
CA SER A 63 16.31 4.17 -11.77
C SER A 63 16.19 3.98 -10.25
N LEU A 64 15.28 4.70 -9.58
CA LEU A 64 15.08 4.60 -8.13
C LEU A 64 14.15 3.42 -7.78
N ASN A 65 14.61 2.21 -8.04
CA ASN A 65 13.82 0.99 -7.95
C ASN A 65 13.78 0.34 -6.56
N ARG A 66 14.49 0.90 -5.56
CA ARG A 66 14.49 0.42 -4.16
C ARG A 66 13.63 1.26 -3.23
N ILE A 67 13.08 2.35 -3.74
CA ILE A 67 12.10 3.17 -3.03
C ILE A 67 10.74 3.10 -3.74
N SER A 68 9.69 3.41 -3.03
CA SER A 68 8.37 3.51 -3.64
C SER A 68 8.14 4.90 -4.21
N VAL A 69 7.67 4.96 -5.45
CA VAL A 69 7.22 6.20 -6.12
C VAL A 69 5.83 5.95 -6.68
N LEU A 70 4.83 6.60 -6.10
CA LEU A 70 3.44 6.47 -6.52
C LEU A 70 2.91 7.83 -6.98
N THR A 71 2.22 7.85 -8.12
CA THR A 71 1.61 9.07 -8.68
C THR A 71 0.10 8.88 -8.79
N SER A 72 -0.68 9.87 -8.36
CA SER A 72 -2.14 9.84 -8.50
C SER A 72 -2.58 9.88 -9.97
N GLN A 73 -3.68 9.19 -10.30
CA GLN A 73 -4.17 9.07 -11.68
C GLN A 73 -4.50 10.44 -12.32
N ASP A 74 -4.94 11.38 -11.51
CA ASP A 74 -5.26 12.75 -11.92
C ASP A 74 -4.04 13.71 -11.84
N LYS A 75 -2.86 13.17 -11.54
CA LYS A 75 -1.61 13.94 -11.38
C LYS A 75 -1.69 15.05 -10.33
N ARG A 76 -2.60 14.91 -9.36
CA ARG A 76 -2.69 15.85 -8.24
C ARG A 76 -1.44 15.85 -7.37
N PHE A 77 -0.86 14.66 -7.15
CA PHE A 77 0.38 14.49 -6.38
C PHE A 77 1.12 13.20 -6.76
N ARG A 78 2.37 13.14 -6.32
CA ARG A 78 3.13 11.90 -6.21
C ARG A 78 3.80 11.83 -4.85
N ILE A 79 4.06 10.61 -4.39
CA ILE A 79 4.67 10.35 -3.09
C ILE A 79 5.84 9.40 -3.26
N PHE A 80 6.93 9.73 -2.59
CA PHE A 80 8.15 8.92 -2.50
C PHE A 80 8.27 8.44 -1.08
N THR A 81 8.44 7.14 -0.87
CA THR A 81 8.62 6.58 0.47
C THR A 81 9.60 5.43 0.48
N TRP A 82 10.41 5.38 1.54
CA TRP A 82 11.38 4.32 1.79
C TRP A 82 11.61 4.16 3.28
N ALA A 83 12.27 3.05 3.65
CA ALA A 83 12.65 2.79 5.03
C ALA A 83 14.08 2.27 5.08
N ILE A 84 14.84 2.68 6.09
CA ILE A 84 16.17 2.17 6.38
C ILE A 84 16.09 1.30 7.62
N ILE A 85 16.67 0.10 7.52
CA ILE A 85 16.78 -0.80 8.66
C ILE A 85 18.08 -0.53 9.41
N SER A 86 18.00 -0.40 10.74
CA SER A 86 19.16 -0.33 11.62
C SER A 86 19.72 -1.72 11.90
N SER A 87 20.94 -1.80 12.42
CA SER A 87 21.54 -3.07 12.88
C SER A 87 20.77 -3.74 14.03
N GLU A 88 19.98 -2.96 14.77
CA GLU A 88 19.09 -3.45 15.84
C GLU A 88 17.74 -3.98 15.30
N GLY A 89 17.51 -3.86 13.98
CA GLY A 89 16.30 -4.33 13.31
C GLY A 89 15.11 -3.40 13.39
N SER A 90 15.29 -2.15 13.85
CA SER A 90 14.27 -1.09 13.75
C SER A 90 14.27 -0.46 12.36
N TYR A 91 13.13 0.08 11.96
CA TYR A 91 12.95 0.73 10.66
C TYR A 91 12.62 2.20 10.84
N ASP A 92 13.45 3.05 10.19
CA ASP A 92 13.18 4.48 10.07
C ASP A 92 12.56 4.78 8.72
N ASN A 93 11.39 5.41 8.72
CA ASN A 93 10.62 5.73 7.52
C ASN A 93 10.92 7.15 7.05
N PHE A 94 11.12 7.31 5.76
CA PHE A 94 11.42 8.57 5.08
C PHE A 94 10.49 8.77 3.89
N GLY A 95 10.26 10.02 3.51
CA GLY A 95 9.48 10.30 2.32
C GLY A 95 9.37 11.75 1.95
N PHE A 96 8.83 11.97 0.74
CA PHE A 96 8.39 13.26 0.22
C PHE A 96 7.03 13.10 -0.44
N ILE A 97 6.23 14.13 -0.34
CA ILE A 97 5.07 14.30 -1.20
C ILE A 97 5.26 15.55 -2.04
N GLN A 98 5.12 15.42 -3.34
CA GLN A 98 5.09 16.54 -4.26
C GLN A 98 3.66 16.69 -4.75
N ALA A 99 3.02 17.80 -4.41
CA ALA A 99 1.59 18.00 -4.64
C ALA A 99 1.30 19.35 -5.26
N LYS A 100 0.29 19.37 -6.12
CA LYS A 100 -0.14 20.58 -6.81
C LYS A 100 -0.82 21.53 -5.83
N ASN A 101 -0.32 22.76 -5.75
CA ASN A 101 -0.99 23.84 -5.05
C ASN A 101 -2.10 24.40 -5.95
N GLU A 102 -3.34 24.38 -5.50
CA GLU A 102 -4.49 24.83 -6.28
C GLU A 102 -4.53 26.35 -6.47
N ALA A 103 -3.88 27.12 -5.61
CA ALA A 103 -3.83 28.59 -5.71
C ALA A 103 -2.79 29.08 -6.74
N THR A 104 -1.66 28.40 -6.87
CA THR A 104 -0.54 28.79 -7.74
C THR A 104 -0.46 27.97 -9.03
N ASP A 105 -1.16 26.84 -9.08
CA ASP A 105 -1.08 25.82 -10.15
C ASP A 105 0.29 25.14 -10.26
N GLU A 106 1.18 25.34 -9.27
CA GLU A 106 2.53 24.78 -9.20
C GLU A 106 2.60 23.56 -8.28
N TYR A 107 3.64 22.74 -8.43
CA TYR A 107 3.90 21.63 -7.53
C TYR A 107 4.84 22.03 -6.41
N GLU A 108 4.42 21.81 -5.17
CA GLU A 108 5.18 22.04 -3.95
C GLU A 108 5.67 20.72 -3.36
N VAL A 109 6.82 20.75 -2.70
CA VAL A 109 7.47 19.58 -2.10
C VAL A 109 7.36 19.66 -0.59
N TYR A 110 6.87 18.59 0.02
CA TYR A 110 6.70 18.47 1.46
C TYR A 110 7.49 17.25 1.96
N PRO A 111 8.58 17.47 2.73
CA PRO A 111 9.24 16.38 3.45
C PRO A 111 8.29 15.73 4.45
N LEU A 112 8.33 14.40 4.56
CA LEU A 112 7.51 13.65 5.50
C LEU A 112 8.36 13.26 6.72
N LEU A 113 8.01 13.81 7.88
CA LEU A 113 8.68 13.53 9.15
C LEU A 113 7.94 12.44 9.92
N ALA A 114 8.49 11.22 9.90
CA ALA A 114 7.91 10.09 10.62
C ALA A 114 8.06 10.29 12.14
N ARG A 115 6.94 10.13 12.87
CA ARG A 115 6.87 10.27 14.33
C ARG A 115 6.00 9.20 14.98
N ASN A 116 5.97 8.01 14.39
CA ASN A 116 5.13 6.88 14.80
C ASN A 116 5.22 6.54 16.30
N ASN A 117 6.36 6.76 16.94
CA ASN A 117 6.55 6.52 18.37
C ASN A 117 6.01 7.65 19.28
N GLU A 118 5.70 8.82 18.69
CA GLU A 118 5.21 10.00 19.41
C GLU A 118 3.69 10.17 19.28
N ILE A 119 3.04 9.43 18.38
CA ILE A 119 1.62 9.57 18.08
C ILE A 119 0.80 8.67 19.00
N TYR A 120 0.07 9.28 19.91
CA TYR A 120 -0.92 8.57 20.72
C TYR A 120 -2.20 8.31 19.90
N SER A 121 -2.75 7.09 19.94
CA SER A 121 -3.96 6.69 19.19
C SER A 121 -3.90 7.09 17.70
N PRO A 122 -2.90 6.61 16.94
CA PRO A 122 -2.67 7.06 15.57
C PRO A 122 -3.87 6.82 14.64
N GLU A 123 -4.71 5.83 14.93
CA GLU A 123 -5.88 5.52 14.10
C GLU A 123 -6.98 6.60 14.18
N GLU A 124 -7.01 7.41 15.24
CA GLU A 124 -8.05 8.41 15.46
C GLU A 124 -7.62 9.84 15.10
N GLN A 125 -6.35 10.04 14.79
CA GLN A 125 -5.79 11.37 14.52
C GLN A 125 -5.61 11.65 13.04
N LYS A 126 -5.85 12.91 12.65
CA LYS A 126 -5.36 13.45 11.38
C LYS A 126 -3.91 13.90 11.60
N LEU A 127 -3.03 13.47 10.72
CA LEU A 127 -1.60 13.78 10.79
C LEU A 127 -1.20 14.71 9.65
N SER A 128 -0.04 15.34 9.79
CA SER A 128 0.54 16.25 8.79
C SER A 128 1.83 15.67 8.19
N ASP A 129 2.39 16.39 7.22
CA ASP A 129 3.74 16.16 6.72
C ASP A 129 4.82 16.21 7.83
N THR A 130 4.68 17.11 8.81
CA THR A 130 5.61 17.25 9.94
C THR A 130 5.34 16.32 11.13
N CYS A 131 4.27 15.55 11.06
CA CYS A 131 3.92 14.50 12.01
C CYS A 131 3.22 13.37 11.24
N TRP A 132 4.02 12.57 10.56
CA TRP A 132 3.54 11.49 9.70
C TRP A 132 3.68 10.15 10.42
N PHE A 133 2.71 9.22 10.17
CA PHE A 133 2.75 7.89 10.79
C PHE A 133 3.99 7.08 10.37
N GLY A 134 4.46 7.27 9.14
CA GLY A 134 5.63 6.55 8.62
C GLY A 134 5.25 5.17 8.05
N ALA A 135 5.32 5.06 6.73
CA ALA A 135 5.15 3.79 6.03
C ALA A 135 5.73 3.86 4.61
N VAL A 136 6.18 2.74 4.08
CA VAL A 136 6.46 2.58 2.66
C VAL A 136 5.16 2.25 1.95
N TYR A 137 4.60 3.19 1.19
CA TYR A 137 3.36 2.99 0.46
C TYR A 137 3.62 2.26 -0.85
N TYR A 138 2.90 1.16 -1.10
CA TYR A 138 3.05 0.32 -2.29
C TYR A 138 1.84 0.34 -3.23
N GLU A 139 0.75 0.97 -2.82
CA GLU A 139 -0.47 1.13 -3.63
C GLU A 139 -1.12 2.48 -3.36
N LEU A 140 -1.54 3.17 -4.42
CA LEU A 140 -2.31 4.41 -4.36
C LEU A 140 -3.64 4.22 -5.09
N ILE A 141 -4.72 4.24 -4.33
CA ILE A 141 -6.07 4.08 -4.83
C ILE A 141 -6.70 5.46 -5.02
N THR A 142 -7.10 5.75 -6.25
CA THR A 142 -7.90 6.94 -6.58
C THR A 142 -9.34 6.52 -6.79
N SER A 143 -10.25 7.02 -5.97
CA SER A 143 -11.69 6.76 -6.05
C SER A 143 -12.45 8.07 -6.26
N LYS A 144 -13.59 8.03 -6.93
CA LYS A 144 -14.44 9.20 -7.17
C LYS A 144 -15.85 8.94 -6.66
N TYR A 145 -16.41 9.93 -6.03
CA TYR A 145 -17.83 9.97 -5.71
C TYR A 145 -18.34 11.39 -5.89
N GLU A 146 -19.38 11.55 -6.70
CA GLU A 146 -19.83 12.86 -7.19
C GLU A 146 -18.63 13.60 -7.83
N ASN A 147 -18.37 14.84 -7.46
CA ASN A 147 -17.27 15.65 -7.98
C ASN A 147 -16.01 15.61 -7.08
N ILE A 148 -15.97 14.71 -6.09
CA ILE A 148 -14.88 14.62 -5.13
C ILE A 148 -13.97 13.42 -5.47
N THR A 149 -12.67 13.69 -5.53
CA THR A 149 -11.64 12.65 -5.65
C THR A 149 -11.11 12.28 -4.25
N TYR A 150 -11.03 10.99 -3.99
CA TYR A 150 -10.53 10.42 -2.75
C TYR A 150 -9.26 9.62 -3.03
N TYR A 151 -8.26 9.79 -2.19
CA TYR A 151 -6.99 9.08 -2.28
C TYR A 151 -6.82 8.20 -1.05
N THR A 152 -6.44 6.95 -1.26
CA THR A 152 -6.15 6.00 -0.19
C THR A 152 -4.87 5.28 -0.51
N LEU A 153 -3.93 5.32 0.42
CA LEU A 153 -2.64 4.65 0.34
C LEU A 153 -2.70 3.32 1.08
N LEU A 154 -2.07 2.28 0.53
CA LEU A 154 -1.76 1.07 1.26
C LEU A 154 -0.27 1.05 1.52
N GLY A 155 0.12 0.88 2.79
CA GLY A 155 1.50 0.98 3.22
C GLY A 155 1.95 -0.17 4.10
N TRP A 156 3.27 -0.27 4.25
CA TRP A 156 3.95 -1.19 5.13
C TRP A 156 4.96 -0.42 5.99
N ASP A 157 4.97 -0.73 7.29
CA ASP A 157 5.96 -0.26 8.24
C ASP A 157 6.64 -1.48 8.87
N GLY A 158 7.96 -1.57 8.70
CA GLY A 158 8.79 -2.66 9.26
C GLY A 158 8.86 -2.65 10.77
N LYS A 159 8.64 -1.49 11.37
CA LYS A 159 8.67 -1.19 12.79
C LYS A 159 9.94 -1.68 13.48
N ASP A 160 9.96 -2.97 13.92
CA ASP A 160 11.06 -3.54 14.68
C ASP A 160 11.14 -5.08 14.50
N ILE A 161 12.00 -5.72 15.27
CA ILE A 161 12.15 -7.19 15.26
C ILE A 161 10.94 -7.92 15.88
N TYR A 162 10.08 -7.25 16.63
CA TYR A 162 8.97 -7.86 17.37
C TYR A 162 7.67 -7.86 16.60
N SER A 163 7.44 -6.87 15.72
CA SER A 163 6.22 -6.78 14.91
C SER A 163 6.41 -5.96 13.64
N LYS A 164 5.50 -6.16 12.70
CA LYS A 164 5.35 -5.38 11.47
C LYS A 164 3.96 -4.79 11.42
N ARG A 165 3.78 -3.74 10.62
CA ARG A 165 2.48 -3.10 10.44
C ARG A 165 2.15 -2.94 8.96
N LYS A 166 0.85 -3.01 8.64
CA LYS A 166 0.31 -2.47 7.39
C LYS A 166 -0.74 -1.43 7.70
N VAL A 167 -0.91 -0.49 6.77
CA VAL A 167 -1.80 0.65 6.96
C VAL A 167 -2.67 0.90 5.73
N ILE A 168 -3.95 1.22 5.98
CA ILE A 168 -4.85 1.84 5.02
C ILE A 168 -4.94 3.30 5.42
N GLU A 169 -4.35 4.18 4.63
CA GLU A 169 -4.19 5.59 4.95
C GLU A 169 -4.84 6.50 3.91
N PRO A 170 -6.00 7.08 4.19
CA PRO A 170 -6.56 8.15 3.37
C PRO A 170 -5.68 9.40 3.42
N VAL A 171 -5.51 10.05 2.27
CA VAL A 171 -4.77 11.31 2.16
C VAL A 171 -5.67 12.39 1.54
N THR A 172 -5.60 13.60 2.10
CA THR A 172 -6.31 14.78 1.61
C THR A 172 -5.34 15.96 1.53
N PHE A 173 -5.76 17.04 0.90
CA PHE A 173 -4.96 18.25 0.76
C PHE A 173 -5.71 19.44 1.34
N LYS A 174 -4.99 20.38 1.96
CA LYS A 174 -5.59 21.62 2.44
C LYS A 174 -6.08 22.43 1.26
N HIS A 175 -7.25 23.04 1.42
CA HIS A 175 -7.82 23.91 0.39
C HIS A 175 -6.86 25.05 0.01
N ASN A 176 -6.77 25.37 -1.28
CA ASN A 176 -5.85 26.34 -1.85
C ASN A 176 -4.36 26.11 -1.46
N SER A 177 -3.98 24.85 -1.32
CA SER A 177 -2.61 24.46 -0.98
C SER A 177 -2.34 23.06 -1.50
N GLY A 178 -1.06 22.72 -1.68
CA GLY A 178 -0.59 21.36 -1.92
C GLY A 178 -0.34 20.58 -0.63
N ARG A 179 -0.46 21.20 0.56
CA ARG A 179 -0.05 20.59 1.83
C ARG A 179 -0.91 19.37 2.19
N PRO A 180 -0.30 18.19 2.40
CA PRO A 180 -1.03 16.96 2.67
C PRO A 180 -1.57 16.91 4.10
N THR A 181 -2.64 16.15 4.28
CA THR A 181 -3.16 15.70 5.56
C THR A 181 -3.42 14.20 5.46
N PHE A 182 -2.81 13.43 6.32
CA PHE A 182 -2.94 11.97 6.39
C PHE A 182 -4.04 11.59 7.38
N GLY A 183 -4.91 10.65 6.97
CA GLY A 183 -6.08 10.24 7.74
C GLY A 183 -7.31 11.10 7.46
N ALA A 184 -8.43 10.44 7.22
CA ALA A 184 -9.73 11.07 7.00
C ALA A 184 -10.89 10.16 7.45
N SER A 185 -12.04 10.76 7.82
CA SER A 185 -13.26 10.03 8.24
C SER A 185 -14.00 9.44 7.03
N VAL A 186 -13.35 8.52 6.32
CA VAL A 186 -13.91 7.85 5.13
C VAL A 186 -14.34 6.41 5.38
N PHE A 187 -14.24 5.92 6.62
CA PHE A 187 -14.71 4.59 6.99
C PHE A 187 -16.17 4.64 7.46
N TYR A 188 -17.02 3.81 6.84
CA TYR A 188 -18.45 3.83 7.08
C TYR A 188 -18.78 3.41 8.53
N LYS A 189 -19.63 4.21 9.20
CA LYS A 189 -20.03 4.06 10.61
C LYS A 189 -18.88 4.17 11.63
N GLN A 190 -17.66 4.47 11.23
CA GLN A 190 -16.48 4.59 12.10
C GLN A 190 -15.91 6.01 11.99
N LYS A 191 -16.64 7.03 12.46
CA LYS A 191 -16.26 8.45 12.29
C LYS A 191 -14.96 8.84 13.00
N ALA A 192 -14.62 8.20 14.11
CA ALA A 192 -13.37 8.43 14.82
C ALA A 192 -12.19 7.93 14.01
N LEU A 193 -12.33 6.79 13.33
CA LEU A 193 -11.27 6.15 12.57
C LEU A 193 -10.81 7.02 11.39
N LYS A 194 -9.53 7.35 11.35
CA LYS A 194 -8.88 8.15 10.30
C LYS A 194 -7.98 7.29 9.39
N ARG A 195 -7.43 6.21 9.93
CA ARG A 195 -6.68 5.15 9.23
C ARG A 195 -6.90 3.82 9.92
N MET A 196 -6.60 2.73 9.22
CA MET A 196 -6.58 1.39 9.81
C MET A 196 -5.13 0.91 9.88
N ILE A 197 -4.71 0.45 11.04
CA ILE A 197 -3.38 -0.10 11.29
C ILE A 197 -3.51 -1.57 11.68
N PHE A 198 -2.78 -2.43 10.99
CA PHE A 198 -2.74 -3.87 11.24
C PHE A 198 -1.34 -4.23 11.72
N GLU A 199 -1.19 -4.45 13.01
CA GLU A 199 0.06 -4.90 13.61
C GLU A 199 0.03 -6.41 13.80
N TYR A 200 1.09 -7.11 13.35
CA TYR A 200 1.17 -8.56 13.31
C TYR A 200 2.57 -9.06 13.60
N ALA A 201 2.67 -10.34 13.97
CA ALA A 201 3.93 -11.01 14.29
C ALA A 201 4.92 -10.97 13.11
N PRO A 202 6.24 -10.85 13.37
CA PRO A 202 7.24 -10.60 12.33
C PRO A 202 7.47 -11.82 11.42
N ASP A 203 7.14 -13.02 11.89
CA ASP A 203 7.33 -14.30 11.22
C ASP A 203 6.13 -14.74 10.36
N VAL A 204 5.02 -13.98 10.37
CA VAL A 204 3.85 -14.28 9.55
C VAL A 204 3.72 -13.34 8.34
N SER A 205 2.99 -13.78 7.34
CA SER A 205 2.63 -12.97 6.18
C SER A 205 1.20 -12.47 6.31
N PHE A 206 1.03 -11.15 6.29
CA PHE A 206 -0.29 -10.49 6.31
C PHE A 206 -0.58 -9.87 4.95
N ASN A 207 -1.69 -10.27 4.32
CA ASN A 207 -2.10 -9.72 3.05
C ASN A 207 -2.90 -8.42 3.26
N LEU A 208 -2.54 -7.39 2.52
CA LEU A 208 -3.33 -6.17 2.33
C LEU A 208 -3.09 -5.71 0.90
N LYS A 209 -4.13 -5.70 0.07
CA LYS A 209 -4.02 -5.33 -1.36
C LYS A 209 -5.32 -4.75 -1.90
N TYR A 210 -5.23 -4.00 -2.98
CA TYR A 210 -6.38 -3.54 -3.75
C TYR A 210 -6.49 -4.36 -5.03
N ASP A 211 -7.52 -5.19 -5.15
CA ASP A 211 -7.65 -6.11 -6.28
C ASP A 211 -9.12 -6.30 -6.68
N ASN A 212 -9.31 -6.87 -7.85
CA ASN A 212 -10.61 -7.20 -8.40
C ASN A 212 -11.06 -8.56 -7.85
N GLN A 213 -11.94 -8.56 -6.88
CA GLN A 213 -12.36 -9.75 -6.15
C GLN A 213 -13.85 -10.04 -6.29
N TYR A 214 -14.23 -11.26 -5.95
CA TYR A 214 -15.62 -11.67 -5.91
C TYR A 214 -16.21 -11.47 -4.52
N PHE A 215 -17.51 -11.26 -4.45
CA PHE A 215 -18.27 -11.18 -3.21
C PHE A 215 -19.65 -11.78 -3.40
N GLU A 216 -20.26 -12.25 -2.32
CA GLU A 216 -21.62 -12.77 -2.36
C GLU A 216 -22.63 -11.64 -2.45
N ILE A 217 -23.46 -11.66 -3.49
CA ILE A 217 -24.62 -10.78 -3.60
C ILE A 217 -25.77 -11.47 -2.90
N GLY A 218 -26.38 -10.84 -1.90
CA GLY A 218 -27.51 -11.41 -1.15
C GLY A 218 -28.64 -11.87 -2.07
N GLY A 219 -29.11 -13.10 -1.84
CA GLY A 219 -30.15 -13.76 -2.60
C GLY A 219 -29.69 -15.13 -3.09
N VAL A 220 -30.37 -16.18 -2.64
CA VAL A 220 -30.11 -17.56 -3.06
C VAL A 220 -30.62 -17.73 -4.50
N LYS A 221 -29.75 -18.05 -5.45
CA LYS A 221 -30.23 -18.66 -6.72
C LYS A 221 -30.88 -19.97 -6.39
N LYS A 222 -32.00 -20.28 -7.04
CA LYS A 222 -32.69 -21.61 -6.92
C LYS A 222 -31.65 -22.71 -6.92
N ALA A 223 -31.73 -23.57 -5.91
CA ALA A 223 -30.85 -24.72 -5.76
C ALA A 223 -30.90 -25.58 -7.04
N LYS A 224 -29.72 -25.81 -7.63
CA LYS A 224 -29.62 -26.73 -8.78
C LYS A 224 -29.40 -28.14 -8.24
N LYS A 225 -30.28 -29.06 -8.62
CA LYS A 225 -30.10 -30.50 -8.33
C LYS A 225 -28.93 -31.03 -9.18
N LYS A 226 -27.82 -31.35 -8.54
CA LYS A 226 -26.68 -32.04 -9.17
C LYS A 226 -26.76 -33.53 -8.84
N ARG A 227 -26.56 -34.40 -9.85
CA ARG A 227 -26.42 -35.86 -9.67
C ARG A 227 -24.95 -36.22 -9.90
N ILE A 228 -24.38 -36.97 -8.97
CA ILE A 228 -23.08 -37.61 -9.16
C ILE A 228 -23.35 -39.11 -9.20
N GLY A 229 -23.27 -39.69 -10.41
CA GLY A 229 -23.56 -41.11 -10.65
C GLY A 229 -25.03 -41.50 -10.38
N LYS A 230 -25.26 -42.70 -9.83
CA LYS A 230 -26.58 -43.23 -9.51
C LYS A 230 -27.16 -42.77 -8.17
N ASN A 231 -26.48 -41.87 -7.46
CA ASN A 231 -26.89 -41.41 -6.13
C ASN A 231 -28.05 -40.39 -6.18
N LYS A 232 -28.78 -40.28 -5.06
CA LYS A 232 -29.86 -39.30 -4.92
C LYS A 232 -29.36 -37.90 -5.25
N PRO A 233 -30.15 -37.07 -5.96
CA PRO A 233 -29.76 -35.70 -6.25
C PRO A 233 -29.62 -34.92 -4.94
N PHE A 234 -28.53 -34.18 -4.78
CA PHE A 234 -28.34 -33.25 -3.67
C PHE A 234 -28.49 -31.82 -4.17
N GLU A 235 -29.01 -30.96 -3.33
CA GLU A 235 -29.21 -29.55 -3.63
C GLU A 235 -27.91 -28.78 -3.32
N VAL A 236 -27.40 -28.08 -4.32
CA VAL A 236 -26.27 -27.16 -4.15
C VAL A 236 -26.82 -25.74 -4.22
N GLU A 237 -26.70 -25.02 -3.13
CA GLU A 237 -26.97 -23.58 -3.13
C GLU A 237 -25.90 -22.84 -3.95
N GLU A 238 -26.27 -22.38 -5.14
CA GLU A 238 -25.40 -21.50 -5.90
C GLU A 238 -25.59 -20.06 -5.42
N LYS A 239 -24.62 -19.55 -4.68
CA LYS A 239 -24.59 -18.15 -4.28
C LYS A 239 -24.32 -17.26 -5.49
N LYS A 240 -25.07 -16.16 -5.61
CA LYS A 240 -24.83 -15.17 -6.66
C LYS A 240 -23.58 -14.38 -6.31
N LEU A 241 -22.57 -14.41 -7.19
CA LEU A 241 -21.33 -13.67 -7.00
C LEU A 241 -21.33 -12.40 -7.83
N GLY A 242 -20.99 -11.28 -7.18
CA GLY A 242 -20.59 -10.03 -7.81
C GLY A 242 -19.08 -9.96 -7.92
N ARG A 243 -18.57 -9.02 -8.70
CA ARG A 243 -17.15 -8.72 -8.84
C ARG A 243 -16.93 -7.22 -8.78
N SER A 244 -16.03 -6.77 -7.93
CA SER A 244 -15.62 -5.37 -7.88
C SER A 244 -14.17 -5.24 -7.42
N LYS A 245 -13.57 -4.08 -7.68
CA LYS A 245 -12.32 -3.70 -7.04
C LYS A 245 -12.58 -3.38 -5.57
N MET A 246 -11.77 -3.94 -4.68
CA MET A 246 -11.88 -3.74 -3.24
C MET A 246 -10.52 -3.84 -2.56
N ILE A 247 -10.38 -3.22 -1.41
CA ILE A 247 -9.27 -3.53 -0.51
C ILE A 247 -9.61 -4.86 0.16
N VAL A 248 -8.70 -5.83 0.08
CA VAL A 248 -8.80 -7.10 0.78
C VAL A 248 -7.64 -7.25 1.74
N TYR A 249 -7.92 -7.78 2.92
CA TYR A 249 -6.93 -7.99 3.96
C TYR A 249 -7.31 -9.22 4.81
N ASP A 250 -6.29 -9.82 5.42
CA ASP A 250 -6.50 -10.94 6.33
C ASP A 250 -7.10 -10.43 7.65
N GLU A 251 -8.04 -11.18 8.24
CA GLU A 251 -8.47 -10.95 9.61
C GLU A 251 -7.34 -11.36 10.55
N LEU A 252 -7.06 -10.53 11.55
CA LEU A 252 -6.06 -10.84 12.57
C LEU A 252 -6.72 -11.37 13.83
N GLU A 253 -6.11 -12.37 14.43
CA GLU A 253 -6.45 -12.89 15.76
C GLU A 253 -5.21 -12.96 16.64
N SER A 254 -5.37 -12.86 17.95
CA SER A 254 -4.26 -13.03 18.87
C SER A 254 -3.85 -14.50 18.94
N LYS A 255 -2.55 -14.79 18.86
CA LYS A 255 -1.98 -16.13 18.99
C LYS A 255 -2.13 -16.70 20.42
N THR A 256 -2.41 -15.85 21.39
CA THR A 256 -2.51 -16.22 22.81
C THR A 256 -3.91 -15.94 23.31
N ASP A 257 -4.64 -16.99 23.68
CA ASP A 257 -5.96 -16.90 24.30
C ASP A 257 -5.89 -16.10 25.61
N GLY A 258 -6.76 -15.10 25.74
CA GLY A 258 -6.92 -14.32 26.96
C GLY A 258 -5.96 -13.15 27.17
N ILE A 259 -4.99 -12.91 26.26
CA ILE A 259 -4.09 -11.77 26.33
C ILE A 259 -4.48 -10.76 25.25
N SER A 260 -5.30 -9.77 25.58
CA SER A 260 -5.60 -8.64 24.70
C SER A 260 -4.54 -7.55 24.81
N GLY A 261 -4.25 -6.85 23.72
CA GLY A 261 -3.36 -5.69 23.72
C GLY A 261 -1.93 -5.95 23.26
N PHE A 262 -1.55 -7.21 23.03
CA PHE A 262 -0.23 -7.56 22.48
C PHE A 262 -0.32 -7.76 20.96
N ASN A 263 -0.51 -6.67 20.23
CA ASN A 263 -0.69 -6.69 18.76
C ASN A 263 0.48 -7.35 18.02
N GLN A 264 1.69 -7.37 18.61
CA GLN A 264 2.86 -8.07 18.08
C GLN A 264 2.69 -9.61 18.03
N LEU A 265 1.66 -10.16 18.67
CA LEU A 265 1.35 -11.59 18.64
C LEU A 265 0.21 -11.93 17.68
N ASN A 266 -0.35 -10.94 16.99
CA ASN A 266 -1.43 -11.17 16.05
C ASN A 266 -0.95 -11.96 14.83
N VAL A 267 -1.79 -12.89 14.40
CA VAL A 267 -1.57 -13.72 13.22
C VAL A 267 -2.84 -13.75 12.36
N PRO A 268 -2.74 -14.03 11.04
CA PRO A 268 -3.92 -14.22 10.21
C PRO A 268 -4.78 -15.39 10.68
N SER A 269 -6.09 -15.15 10.90
CA SER A 269 -7.07 -16.14 11.32
C SER A 269 -7.46 -17.13 10.20
N GLY A 270 -7.00 -16.87 8.97
CA GLY A 270 -7.43 -17.59 7.77
C GLY A 270 -8.69 -17.03 7.11
N LYS A 271 -9.37 -16.08 7.75
CA LYS A 271 -10.44 -15.32 7.11
C LYS A 271 -9.90 -14.10 6.38
N VAL A 272 -10.58 -13.76 5.29
CA VAL A 272 -10.29 -12.56 4.51
C VAL A 272 -11.45 -11.59 4.62
N LEU A 273 -11.12 -10.34 4.90
CA LEU A 273 -12.07 -9.23 4.98
C LEU A 273 -11.91 -8.33 3.75
N GLY A 274 -12.93 -7.55 3.46
CA GLY A 274 -12.92 -6.65 2.30
C GLY A 274 -13.55 -5.30 2.60
N LEU A 275 -13.05 -4.26 1.92
CA LEU A 275 -13.66 -2.94 1.90
C LEU A 275 -13.97 -2.54 0.47
N THR A 276 -15.22 -2.17 0.20
CA THR A 276 -15.66 -1.55 -1.07
C THR A 276 -15.82 -0.06 -0.89
N PHE A 277 -15.48 0.71 -1.93
CA PHE A 277 -15.66 2.16 -1.90
C PHE A 277 -17.03 2.52 -2.47
N GLU A 278 -17.91 3.03 -1.62
CA GLU A 278 -19.28 3.38 -1.98
C GLU A 278 -19.70 4.72 -1.36
N ARG A 279 -20.27 5.60 -2.16
CA ARG A 279 -20.79 6.90 -1.72
C ARG A 279 -19.76 7.69 -0.88
N GLY A 280 -18.52 7.75 -1.35
CA GLY A 280 -17.43 8.47 -0.68
C GLY A 280 -16.87 7.82 0.58
N ARG A 281 -17.16 6.53 0.82
CA ARG A 281 -16.72 5.83 2.03
C ARG A 281 -16.30 4.40 1.75
N TRP A 282 -15.32 3.94 2.49
CA TRP A 282 -14.96 2.53 2.58
C TRP A 282 -15.95 1.80 3.48
N ARG A 283 -16.58 0.75 2.96
CA ARG A 283 -17.56 -0.08 3.65
C ARG A 283 -17.07 -1.51 3.77
N ALA A 284 -17.17 -2.07 4.97
CA ALA A 284 -16.89 -3.48 5.16
C ALA A 284 -17.86 -4.32 4.32
N LEU A 285 -17.33 -5.37 3.73
CA LEU A 285 -18.07 -6.35 2.98
C LEU A 285 -18.16 -7.65 3.80
N ASP A 286 -19.38 -8.12 4.04
CA ASP A 286 -19.63 -9.22 4.97
C ASP A 286 -19.09 -10.58 4.49
N ASN A 287 -18.94 -10.79 3.18
CA ASN A 287 -18.49 -12.08 2.64
C ASN A 287 -17.66 -11.89 1.35
N PRO A 288 -16.43 -11.40 1.44
CA PRO A 288 -15.52 -11.42 0.31
C PRO A 288 -15.19 -12.89 -0.03
N VAL A 289 -15.14 -13.21 -1.32
CA VAL A 289 -14.72 -14.52 -1.81
C VAL A 289 -13.41 -14.31 -2.57
N PRO A 290 -12.29 -14.13 -1.87
CA PRO A 290 -11.01 -13.85 -2.51
C PRO A 290 -10.57 -15.06 -3.34
N ARG A 291 -10.22 -14.81 -4.58
CA ARG A 291 -9.61 -15.80 -5.46
C ARG A 291 -8.24 -15.31 -5.86
N ASN A 292 -7.23 -16.07 -5.53
CA ASN A 292 -5.91 -15.82 -6.08
C ASN A 292 -5.96 -15.96 -7.61
N LYS A 293 -5.38 -15.00 -8.34
CA LYS A 293 -5.14 -15.18 -9.77
C LYS A 293 -4.27 -16.42 -9.92
N LYS A 294 -4.76 -17.45 -10.63
CA LYS A 294 -3.91 -18.57 -11.03
C LYS A 294 -2.73 -17.96 -11.83
N LYS A 295 -1.51 -18.18 -11.38
CA LYS A 295 -0.34 -17.84 -12.18
C LYS A 295 -0.42 -18.63 -13.47
N LYS A 296 -0.03 -18.04 -14.61
CA LYS A 296 -0.07 -18.70 -15.92
C LYS A 296 0.62 -20.08 -15.89
N ASP A 297 1.65 -20.22 -15.07
CA ASP A 297 2.46 -21.42 -14.90
C ASP A 297 1.77 -22.54 -14.08
N GLU A 298 0.78 -22.21 -13.24
CA GLU A 298 0.00 -23.22 -12.49
C GLU A 298 -1.09 -23.87 -13.34
N VAL A 299 -1.44 -23.29 -14.49
CA VAL A 299 -2.44 -23.87 -15.40
C VAL A 299 -1.84 -25.04 -16.18
N ASP A 300 -0.53 -25.06 -16.41
CA ASP A 300 0.15 -26.15 -17.12
C ASP A 300 0.56 -27.30 -16.20
N GLN A 301 0.78 -27.07 -14.91
CA GLN A 301 1.08 -28.14 -13.95
C GLN A 301 -0.15 -29.02 -13.60
N GLY A 302 -1.37 -28.52 -13.78
CA GLY A 302 -2.61 -29.30 -13.60
C GLY A 302 -2.89 -30.29 -14.73
N ARG A 303 -2.08 -30.34 -15.78
CA ARG A 303 -2.17 -31.31 -16.89
C ARG A 303 -1.15 -32.44 -16.85
N TYR A 304 -0.25 -32.48 -15.86
CA TYR A 304 0.64 -33.59 -15.68
C TYR A 304 -0.06 -34.75 -14.96
N ASN A 305 -0.66 -35.60 -15.74
CA ASN A 305 -0.82 -37.04 -15.69
C ASN A 305 -0.58 -37.75 -14.35
N PHE A 306 -1.63 -37.99 -13.61
CA PHE A 306 -1.77 -39.27 -12.92
C PHE A 306 -1.96 -40.35 -13.98
N GLY A 307 -0.91 -41.06 -14.33
CA GLY A 307 -1.03 -42.26 -15.16
C GLY A 307 0.23 -42.52 -15.99
N LYS A 308 1.21 -43.13 -15.37
CA LYS A 308 2.10 -44.16 -15.89
C LYS A 308 3.31 -44.36 -14.99
N GLU A 309 3.14 -44.96 -13.83
CA GLU A 309 4.23 -45.70 -13.22
C GLU A 309 4.49 -46.92 -14.10
N LYS A 310 5.55 -46.88 -14.88
CA LYS A 310 6.16 -48.10 -15.42
C LYS A 310 6.95 -48.76 -14.30
N ARG A 311 6.43 -49.91 -13.84
CA ARG A 311 7.21 -50.86 -13.04
C ARG A 311 8.47 -51.20 -13.81
N LEU A 312 9.62 -50.93 -13.23
CA LEU A 312 10.91 -51.53 -13.58
C LEU A 312 11.14 -52.67 -12.64
N TYR A 313 11.24 -53.85 -13.21
CA TYR A 313 11.79 -55.05 -12.56
C TYR A 313 13.28 -54.88 -12.35
#